data_b30ca916af19032d02498a085c47030e
#
_entry.id   b30ca916af19032d02498a085c47030e
#
_cell.length_a   1.000
_cell.length_b   1.000
_cell.length_c   1.000
_cell.angle_alpha   90.00
_cell.angle_beta   90.00
_cell.angle_gamma   90.00
#
_symmetry.space_group_name_H-M   'P 1'
#
loop_
_entity.id
_entity.type
_entity.pdbx_description
1 polymer ?
#
loop_
_entity_poly.entity_id
_entity_poly.type
_entity_poly.pdbx_seq_one_letter_code
_entity_poly.pdbx_strand_id
1 'polypeptide(L)'
;MTEALIQGLLLGGFYAILAAGLSLMFGVMRIINLAHGDLAIVGAFGVIALTERFGLSPWLALALVLPVMALIGIALQRWLFARTLRAGILLPLLVTFGLGAVLQNTLYGAFGSEARSLGSALGDLAWASWELPGGIIVGQLPVITFVIAVAVLGALQLLLSHTALGRAIRAAASDPEAAALCGVDARRVHRAAAAIAVALAGLAGAALAMQATVEPYGGPTLLIQAFEAVVIGGIGSLWGTLLGGVLLGVAQSLGALWAPQGFQLAGHLLFLAVLGARLWRHHRHQLGRPALPGWRGLRARKVASA
;
A
#
# COMPACT_ATOMS: atom_id res chain seq x y z
N MET A 1 1.01 20.38 19.81
CA MET A 1 0.46 20.53 18.46
C MET A 1 1.54 20.36 17.39
N THR A 2 2.63 21.15 17.39
CA THR A 2 3.74 21.06 16.43
C THR A 2 4.39 19.68 16.42
N GLU A 3 4.65 19.09 17.58
CA GLU A 3 5.17 17.74 17.70
C GLU A 3 4.24 16.69 17.06
N ALA A 4 2.94 16.74 17.33
CA ALA A 4 1.98 15.83 16.72
C ALA A 4 1.92 15.97 15.20
N LEU A 5 2.07 17.17 14.65
CA LEU A 5 2.16 17.38 13.21
C LEU A 5 3.41 16.73 12.60
N ILE A 6 4.58 16.88 13.26
CA ILE A 6 5.83 16.26 12.82
C ILE A 6 5.74 14.73 12.92
N GLN A 7 5.28 14.21 14.05
CA GLN A 7 5.07 12.77 14.26
C GLN A 7 4.11 12.20 13.21
N GLY A 8 3.01 12.89 12.94
CA GLY A 8 2.03 12.49 11.93
C GLY A 8 2.59 12.51 10.50
N LEU A 9 3.41 13.51 10.16
CA LEU A 9 4.10 13.57 8.88
C LEU A 9 5.05 12.38 8.71
N LEU A 10 5.83 12.06 9.72
CA LEU A 10 6.77 10.94 9.70
C LEU A 10 6.06 9.58 9.62
N LEU A 11 4.97 9.41 10.39
CA LEU A 11 4.10 8.23 10.31
C LEU A 11 3.50 8.08 8.89
N GLY A 12 3.19 9.20 8.26
CA GLY A 12 2.73 9.23 6.87
C GLY A 12 3.70 8.62 5.87
N GLY A 13 5.01 8.67 6.14
CA GLY A 13 6.02 7.98 5.33
C GLY A 13 5.86 6.46 5.36
N PHE A 14 5.63 5.87 6.52
CA PHE A 14 5.32 4.46 6.67
C PHE A 14 4.06 4.06 5.88
N TYR A 15 2.98 4.82 6.06
CA TYR A 15 1.74 4.57 5.31
C TYR A 15 1.93 4.71 3.80
N ALA A 16 2.76 5.64 3.37
CA ALA A 16 3.06 5.83 1.95
C ALA A 16 3.76 4.62 1.32
N ILE A 17 4.74 4.01 2.01
CA ILE A 17 5.41 2.79 1.52
C ILE A 17 4.39 1.65 1.41
N LEU A 18 3.63 1.43 2.48
CA LEU A 18 2.63 0.36 2.55
C LEU A 18 1.55 0.54 1.46
N ALA A 19 1.03 1.74 1.32
CA ALA A 19 0.00 2.09 0.37
C ALA A 19 0.49 2.10 -1.09
N ALA A 20 1.77 2.41 -1.35
CA ALA A 20 2.33 2.43 -2.70
C ALA A 20 2.26 1.05 -3.38
N GLY A 21 2.53 -0.02 -2.64
CA GLY A 21 2.40 -1.39 -3.15
C GLY A 21 0.96 -1.72 -3.54
N LEU A 22 0.00 -1.39 -2.67
CA LEU A 22 -1.43 -1.59 -2.93
C LEU A 22 -1.91 -0.74 -4.11
N SER A 23 -1.52 0.53 -4.17
CA SER A 23 -1.85 1.47 -5.25
C SER A 23 -1.31 0.99 -6.60
N LEU A 24 -0.09 0.46 -6.65
CA LEU A 24 0.50 -0.10 -7.86
C LEU A 24 -0.26 -1.35 -8.34
N MET A 25 -0.56 -2.29 -7.44
CA MET A 25 -1.33 -3.50 -7.81
C MET A 25 -2.70 -3.14 -8.34
N PHE A 26 -3.42 -2.26 -7.65
CA PHE A 26 -4.75 -1.84 -8.09
C PHE A 26 -4.68 -1.05 -9.40
N GLY A 27 -3.73 -0.13 -9.54
CA GLY A 27 -3.56 0.67 -10.75
C GLY A 27 -3.28 -0.16 -12.00
N VAL A 28 -2.53 -1.27 -11.87
CA VAL A 28 -2.10 -2.10 -13.00
C VAL A 28 -3.05 -3.27 -13.27
N MET A 29 -3.51 -3.95 -12.23
CA MET A 29 -4.29 -5.18 -12.35
C MET A 29 -5.76 -5.02 -12.00
N ARG A 30 -6.15 -3.87 -11.45
CA ARG A 30 -7.50 -3.55 -10.95
C ARG A 30 -8.03 -4.58 -9.95
N ILE A 31 -7.12 -5.19 -9.17
CA ILE A 31 -7.47 -6.10 -8.07
C ILE A 31 -7.10 -5.47 -6.72
N ILE A 32 -7.93 -5.71 -5.73
CA ILE A 32 -7.65 -5.41 -4.34
C ILE A 32 -7.11 -6.70 -3.72
N ASN A 33 -5.85 -6.67 -3.29
CA ASN A 33 -5.23 -7.79 -2.59
C ASN A 33 -5.50 -7.66 -1.09
N LEU A 34 -6.45 -8.43 -0.57
CA LEU A 34 -6.80 -8.40 0.86
C LEU A 34 -5.69 -8.94 1.77
N ALA A 35 -4.77 -9.75 1.24
CA ALA A 35 -3.59 -10.22 1.98
C ALA A 35 -2.43 -9.20 1.99
N HIS A 36 -2.61 -7.97 1.49
CA HIS A 36 -1.51 -7.03 1.35
C HIS A 36 -0.86 -6.66 2.70
N GLY A 37 -1.68 -6.44 3.73
CA GLY A 37 -1.19 -6.21 5.09
C GLY A 37 -0.51 -7.44 5.69
N ASP A 38 -1.03 -8.65 5.43
CA ASP A 38 -0.40 -9.89 5.89
C ASP A 38 0.95 -10.14 5.22
N LEU A 39 1.10 -9.77 3.95
CA LEU A 39 2.39 -9.79 3.26
C LEU A 39 3.39 -8.80 3.87
N ALA A 40 2.93 -7.65 4.38
CA ALA A 40 3.81 -6.76 5.14
C ALA A 40 4.28 -7.43 6.44
N ILE A 41 3.38 -8.09 7.17
CA ILE A 41 3.73 -8.86 8.38
C ILE A 41 4.70 -10.00 8.05
N VAL A 42 4.53 -10.72 6.93
CA VAL A 42 5.50 -11.74 6.46
C VAL A 42 6.89 -11.11 6.26
N GLY A 43 6.97 -9.93 5.66
CA GLY A 43 8.23 -9.21 5.51
C GLY A 43 8.86 -8.84 6.86
N ALA A 44 8.05 -8.33 7.80
CA ALA A 44 8.50 -8.03 9.16
C ALA A 44 9.09 -9.26 9.86
N PHE A 45 8.33 -10.35 9.92
CA PHE A 45 8.79 -11.61 10.53
C PHE A 45 9.98 -12.24 9.79
N GLY A 46 10.08 -12.04 8.48
CA GLY A 46 11.25 -12.44 7.70
C GLY A 46 12.54 -11.76 8.18
N VAL A 47 12.49 -10.44 8.39
CA VAL A 47 13.64 -9.67 8.92
C VAL A 47 13.92 -10.08 10.37
N ILE A 48 12.90 -10.21 11.22
CA ILE A 48 13.03 -10.65 12.61
C ILE A 48 13.70 -12.02 12.66
N ALA A 49 13.24 -12.99 11.86
CA ALA A 49 13.78 -14.34 11.84
C ALA A 49 15.26 -14.39 11.43
N LEU A 50 15.66 -13.61 10.42
CA LEU A 50 17.05 -13.54 10.01
C LEU A 50 17.93 -12.86 11.07
N THR A 51 17.42 -11.83 11.72
CA THR A 51 18.13 -11.15 12.79
C THR A 51 18.29 -12.03 14.02
N GLU A 52 17.21 -12.65 14.51
CA GLU A 52 17.24 -13.48 15.73
C GLU A 52 17.98 -14.80 15.55
N ARG A 53 17.81 -15.50 14.41
CA ARG A 53 18.39 -16.83 14.20
C ARG A 53 19.84 -16.82 13.71
N PHE A 54 20.19 -15.81 12.91
CA PHE A 54 21.52 -15.73 12.29
C PHE A 54 22.36 -14.57 12.80
N GLY A 55 21.85 -13.75 13.73
CA GLY A 55 22.58 -12.60 14.28
C GLY A 55 22.86 -11.52 13.25
N LEU A 56 22.10 -11.47 12.15
CA LEU A 56 22.29 -10.46 11.09
C LEU A 56 21.80 -9.10 11.58
N SER A 57 22.51 -8.04 11.16
CA SER A 57 21.97 -6.70 11.39
C SER A 57 20.61 -6.53 10.69
N PRO A 58 19.65 -5.78 11.27
CA PRO A 58 18.32 -5.57 10.68
C PRO A 58 18.36 -5.02 9.24
N TRP A 59 19.37 -4.21 8.92
CA TRP A 59 19.56 -3.65 7.58
C TRP A 59 20.00 -4.70 6.56
N LEU A 60 20.90 -5.60 6.94
CA LEU A 60 21.32 -6.71 6.07
C LEU A 60 20.20 -7.73 5.90
N ALA A 61 19.49 -8.05 6.98
CA ALA A 61 18.32 -8.91 6.92
C ALA A 61 17.23 -8.33 6.00
N LEU A 62 16.98 -7.02 6.06
CA LEU A 62 16.07 -6.31 5.15
C LEU A 62 16.51 -6.46 3.70
N ALA A 63 17.81 -6.22 3.40
CA ALA A 63 18.36 -6.35 2.05
C ALA A 63 18.17 -7.75 1.46
N LEU A 64 18.19 -8.81 2.31
CA LEU A 64 17.95 -10.19 1.90
C LEU A 64 16.47 -10.52 1.78
N VAL A 65 15.62 -9.97 2.64
CA VAL A 65 14.16 -10.21 2.62
C VAL A 65 13.49 -9.56 1.42
N LEU A 66 13.91 -8.37 0.99
CA LEU A 66 13.28 -7.67 -0.12
C LEU A 66 13.26 -8.46 -1.44
N PRO A 67 14.37 -9.07 -1.92
CA PRO A 67 14.34 -9.96 -3.08
C PRO A 67 13.43 -11.18 -2.90
N VAL A 68 13.41 -11.76 -1.69
CA VAL A 68 12.51 -12.90 -1.38
C VAL A 68 11.06 -12.46 -1.48
N MET A 69 10.69 -11.31 -0.93
CA MET A 69 9.35 -10.75 -1.05
C MET A 69 8.98 -10.47 -2.51
N ALA A 70 9.91 -9.96 -3.32
CA ALA A 70 9.68 -9.79 -4.76
C ALA A 70 9.42 -11.15 -5.45
N LEU A 71 10.17 -12.19 -5.13
CA LEU A 71 9.95 -13.54 -5.64
C LEU A 71 8.59 -14.12 -5.21
N ILE A 72 8.20 -13.90 -3.95
CA ILE A 72 6.84 -14.24 -3.46
C ILE A 72 5.79 -13.53 -4.31
N GLY A 73 5.96 -12.26 -4.60
CA GLY A 73 5.06 -11.50 -5.47
C GLY A 73 4.93 -12.08 -6.88
N ILE A 74 6.06 -12.49 -7.50
CA ILE A 74 6.07 -13.19 -8.80
C ILE A 74 5.33 -14.53 -8.70
N ALA A 75 5.58 -15.29 -7.65
CA ALA A 75 4.96 -16.59 -7.42
C ALA A 75 3.43 -16.46 -7.24
N LEU A 76 2.98 -15.53 -6.39
CA LEU A 76 1.57 -15.23 -6.20
C LEU A 76 0.90 -14.80 -7.51
N GLN A 77 1.55 -13.93 -8.29
CA GLN A 77 1.03 -13.53 -9.58
C GLN A 77 0.92 -14.71 -10.54
N ARG A 78 1.94 -15.58 -10.60
CA ARG A 78 1.96 -16.69 -11.56
C ARG A 78 0.93 -17.78 -11.26
N TRP A 79 0.80 -18.12 -9.97
CA TRP A 79 0.02 -19.30 -9.57
C TRP A 79 -1.37 -18.95 -9.05
N LEU A 80 -1.54 -17.76 -8.47
CA LEU A 80 -2.77 -17.37 -7.82
C LEU A 80 -3.53 -16.32 -8.64
N PHE A 81 -2.98 -15.10 -8.80
CA PHE A 81 -3.69 -13.99 -9.41
C PHE A 81 -3.96 -14.19 -10.90
N ALA A 82 -3.01 -14.74 -11.66
CA ALA A 82 -3.19 -14.98 -13.10
C ALA A 82 -4.37 -15.92 -13.44
N ARG A 83 -4.75 -16.80 -12.50
CA ARG A 83 -5.88 -17.70 -12.67
C ARG A 83 -7.22 -17.05 -12.27
N THR A 84 -7.19 -16.19 -11.28
CA THR A 84 -8.39 -15.55 -10.72
C THR A 84 -8.83 -14.30 -11.48
N LEU A 85 -7.89 -13.57 -12.10
CA LEU A 85 -8.16 -12.35 -12.86
C LEU A 85 -9.18 -12.54 -14.00
N ARG A 86 -9.26 -13.75 -14.58
CA ARG A 86 -10.19 -14.06 -15.67
C ARG A 86 -11.62 -14.34 -15.21
N ALA A 87 -11.83 -14.56 -13.92
CA ALA A 87 -13.12 -14.98 -13.36
C ALA A 87 -13.90 -13.82 -12.70
N GLY A 88 -13.56 -12.58 -13.05
CA GLY A 88 -14.21 -11.38 -12.50
C GLY A 88 -13.58 -10.87 -11.20
N ILE A 89 -14.23 -9.89 -10.55
CA ILE A 89 -13.67 -9.16 -9.41
C ILE A 89 -13.77 -9.97 -8.10
N LEU A 90 -14.80 -10.79 -7.94
CA LEU A 90 -15.09 -11.47 -6.68
C LEU A 90 -14.08 -12.57 -6.34
N LEU A 91 -13.65 -13.35 -7.34
CA LEU A 91 -12.75 -14.48 -7.11
C LEU A 91 -11.37 -14.05 -6.59
N PRO A 92 -10.69 -13.00 -7.13
CA PRO A 92 -9.47 -12.48 -6.54
C PRO A 92 -9.63 -12.04 -5.08
N LEU A 93 -10.75 -11.41 -4.71
CA LEU A 93 -11.02 -11.01 -3.32
C LEU A 93 -11.10 -12.21 -2.38
N LEU A 94 -11.87 -13.24 -2.73
CA LEU A 94 -12.00 -14.46 -1.93
C LEU A 94 -10.67 -15.19 -1.77
N VAL A 95 -9.92 -15.30 -2.85
CA VAL A 95 -8.62 -16.00 -2.85
C VAL A 95 -7.58 -15.23 -2.03
N THR A 96 -7.56 -13.91 -2.11
CA THR A 96 -6.62 -13.10 -1.29
C THR A 96 -7.03 -13.07 0.17
N PHE A 97 -8.33 -13.12 0.48
CA PHE A 97 -8.81 -13.31 1.86
C PHE A 97 -8.35 -14.66 2.44
N GLY A 98 -8.52 -15.76 1.68
CA GLY A 98 -8.02 -17.07 2.09
C GLY A 98 -6.49 -17.12 2.21
N LEU A 99 -5.76 -16.42 1.32
CA LEU A 99 -4.30 -16.27 1.42
C LEU A 99 -3.91 -15.57 2.72
N GLY A 100 -4.59 -14.49 3.10
CA GLY A 100 -4.36 -13.80 4.37
C GLY A 100 -4.50 -14.74 5.56
N ALA A 101 -5.59 -15.51 5.62
CA ALA A 101 -5.79 -16.50 6.68
C ALA A 101 -4.67 -17.56 6.73
N VAL A 102 -4.20 -18.04 5.57
CA VAL A 102 -3.08 -19.00 5.50
C VAL A 102 -1.79 -18.36 6.02
N LEU A 103 -1.47 -17.12 5.61
CA LEU A 103 -0.27 -16.41 6.06
C LEU A 103 -0.29 -16.17 7.57
N GLN A 104 -1.40 -15.66 8.11
CA GLN A 104 -1.58 -15.43 9.56
C GLN A 104 -1.36 -16.70 10.37
N ASN A 105 -2.03 -17.80 10.00
CA ASN A 105 -1.90 -19.07 10.72
C ASN A 105 -0.52 -19.71 10.55
N THR A 106 0.14 -19.53 9.41
CA THR A 106 1.53 -19.98 9.20
C THR A 106 2.49 -19.21 10.09
N LEU A 107 2.35 -17.88 10.17
CA LEU A 107 3.17 -17.05 11.06
C LEU A 107 2.91 -17.40 12.53
N TYR A 108 1.64 -17.55 12.92
CA TYR A 108 1.28 -17.99 14.27
C TYR A 108 1.89 -19.34 14.63
N GLY A 109 1.82 -20.32 13.73
CA GLY A 109 2.42 -21.65 13.94
C GLY A 109 3.94 -21.63 14.03
N ALA A 110 4.61 -20.69 13.33
CA ALA A 110 6.07 -20.58 13.31
C ALA A 110 6.65 -19.76 14.46
N PHE A 111 5.94 -18.71 14.91
CA PHE A 111 6.45 -17.69 15.83
C PHE A 111 5.63 -17.54 17.12
N GLY A 112 4.47 -18.19 17.22
CA GLY A 112 3.54 -18.05 18.34
C GLY A 112 2.69 -16.79 18.23
N SER A 113 1.99 -16.44 19.34
CA SER A 113 1.13 -15.25 19.43
C SER A 113 1.84 -14.00 19.94
N GLU A 114 3.12 -14.13 20.30
CA GLU A 114 3.84 -13.02 20.93
C GLU A 114 4.13 -11.89 19.94
N ALA A 115 3.93 -10.66 20.42
CA ALA A 115 4.34 -9.46 19.70
C ALA A 115 5.87 -9.38 19.68
N ARG A 116 6.46 -9.14 18.51
CA ARG A 116 7.90 -9.05 18.31
C ARG A 116 8.31 -7.72 17.71
N SER A 117 9.53 -7.30 17.98
CA SER A 117 10.11 -6.08 17.41
C SER A 117 11.61 -6.26 17.16
N LEU A 118 12.16 -5.36 16.36
CA LEU A 118 13.61 -5.29 16.09
C LEU A 118 14.32 -4.22 16.96
N GLY A 119 13.61 -3.60 17.90
CA GLY A 119 14.16 -2.52 18.72
C GLY A 119 15.46 -2.90 19.44
N SER A 120 15.50 -4.11 20.06
CA SER A 120 16.70 -4.60 20.73
C SER A 120 17.89 -4.83 19.80
N ALA A 121 17.65 -5.21 18.55
CA ALA A 121 18.69 -5.47 17.55
C ALA A 121 19.24 -4.19 16.90
N LEU A 122 18.53 -3.07 17.02
CA LEU A 122 18.95 -1.75 16.52
C LEU A 122 19.83 -0.99 17.53
N GLY A 123 19.92 -1.47 18.78
CA GLY A 123 20.70 -0.83 19.83
C GLY A 123 20.28 0.62 20.07
N ASP A 124 21.25 1.52 20.15
CA ASP A 124 20.99 2.95 20.44
C ASP A 124 20.08 3.62 19.41
N LEU A 125 20.08 3.16 18.14
CA LEU A 125 19.26 3.74 17.09
C LEU A 125 17.76 3.62 17.36
N ALA A 126 17.34 2.58 18.10
CA ALA A 126 15.94 2.39 18.47
C ALA A 126 15.39 3.54 19.33
N TRP A 127 16.23 4.15 20.13
CA TRP A 127 15.89 5.18 21.12
C TRP A 127 16.46 6.56 20.75
N ALA A 128 17.33 6.60 19.73
CA ALA A 128 17.96 7.83 19.30
C ALA A 128 16.92 8.85 18.81
N SER A 129 17.02 10.06 19.30
CA SER A 129 16.17 11.18 18.93
C SER A 129 16.98 12.46 18.79
N TRP A 130 16.47 13.37 17.98
CA TRP A 130 16.97 14.73 17.87
C TRP A 130 16.07 15.68 18.63
N GLU A 131 16.69 16.58 19.40
CA GLU A 131 15.97 17.69 20.00
C GLU A 131 16.05 18.90 19.08
N LEU A 132 14.90 19.32 18.54
CA LEU A 132 14.79 20.53 17.73
C LEU A 132 14.57 21.77 18.62
N PRO A 133 14.88 22.98 18.12
CA PRO A 133 14.55 24.22 18.81
C PRO A 133 13.06 24.26 19.20
N GLY A 134 12.79 24.56 20.48
CA GLY A 134 11.43 24.54 21.03
C GLY A 134 11.07 23.27 21.83
N GLY A 135 12.05 22.39 22.13
CA GLY A 135 11.82 21.18 22.95
C GLY A 135 11.07 20.07 22.23
N ILE A 136 11.08 20.07 20.89
CA ILE A 136 10.41 19.05 20.08
C ILE A 136 11.35 17.86 19.91
N ILE A 137 10.94 16.67 20.36
CA ILE A 137 11.70 15.44 20.25
C ILE A 137 11.26 14.67 18.98
N VAL A 138 12.22 14.35 18.11
CA VAL A 138 11.98 13.62 16.85
C VAL A 138 12.85 12.38 16.81
N GLY A 139 12.21 11.20 16.78
CA GLY A 139 12.91 9.91 16.68
C GLY A 139 13.65 9.76 15.35
N GLN A 140 14.86 9.20 15.39
CA GLN A 140 15.68 9.02 14.17
C GLN A 140 15.06 7.98 13.23
N LEU A 141 14.54 6.87 13.73
CA LEU A 141 13.94 5.81 12.91
C LEU A 141 12.72 6.28 12.09
N PRO A 142 11.75 7.03 12.66
CA PRO A 142 10.68 7.63 11.87
C PRO A 142 11.18 8.54 10.74
N VAL A 143 12.22 9.35 11.00
CA VAL A 143 12.83 10.20 9.95
C VAL A 143 13.48 9.36 8.86
N ILE A 144 14.26 8.34 9.23
CA ILE A 144 14.88 7.41 8.27
C ILE A 144 13.78 6.74 7.42
N THR A 145 12.71 6.26 8.05
CA THR A 145 11.58 5.65 7.34
C THR A 145 10.93 6.61 6.35
N PHE A 146 10.73 7.87 6.75
CA PHE A 146 10.17 8.89 5.88
C PHE A 146 11.08 9.19 4.68
N VAL A 147 12.39 9.32 4.91
CA VAL A 147 13.39 9.52 3.84
C VAL A 147 13.39 8.32 2.88
N ILE A 148 13.37 7.10 3.42
CA ILE A 148 13.25 5.87 2.60
C ILE A 148 11.96 5.89 1.79
N ALA A 149 10.83 6.30 2.39
CA ALA A 149 9.55 6.40 1.69
C ALA A 149 9.65 7.33 0.48
N VAL A 150 10.16 8.54 0.67
CA VAL A 150 10.34 9.52 -0.42
C VAL A 150 11.30 8.99 -1.49
N ALA A 151 12.42 8.40 -1.09
CA ALA A 151 13.40 7.84 -2.00
C ALA A 151 12.82 6.68 -2.84
N VAL A 152 12.11 5.76 -2.19
CA VAL A 152 11.49 4.59 -2.84
C VAL A 152 10.36 5.01 -3.78
N LEU A 153 9.48 5.93 -3.35
CA LEU A 153 8.44 6.47 -4.24
C LEU A 153 9.03 7.24 -5.41
N GLY A 154 10.09 8.04 -5.16
CA GLY A 154 10.84 8.72 -6.22
C GLY A 154 11.47 7.75 -7.21
N ALA A 155 12.14 6.70 -6.73
CA ALA A 155 12.72 5.64 -7.56
C ALA A 155 11.64 4.91 -8.37
N LEU A 156 10.50 4.59 -7.75
CA LEU A 156 9.37 3.96 -8.43
C LEU A 156 8.76 4.89 -9.48
N GLN A 157 8.65 6.18 -9.20
CA GLN A 157 8.22 7.18 -10.19
C GLN A 157 9.18 7.27 -11.38
N LEU A 158 10.50 7.28 -11.12
CA LEU A 158 11.51 7.26 -12.18
C LEU A 158 11.44 5.97 -13.00
N LEU A 159 11.29 4.82 -12.34
CA LEU A 159 11.10 3.53 -13.01
C LEU A 159 9.86 3.58 -13.91
N LEU A 160 8.74 4.04 -13.40
CA LEU A 160 7.51 4.09 -14.17
C LEU A 160 7.58 5.11 -15.31
N SER A 161 8.24 6.26 -15.16
CA SER A 161 8.29 7.32 -16.18
C SER A 161 9.34 7.10 -17.24
N HIS A 162 10.53 6.57 -16.90
CA HIS A 162 11.68 6.57 -17.80
C HIS A 162 12.09 5.18 -18.33
N THR A 163 11.60 4.07 -17.76
CA THR A 163 11.99 2.74 -18.22
C THR A 163 11.03 2.11 -19.23
N ALA A 164 11.50 1.13 -20.01
CA ALA A 164 10.66 0.34 -20.92
C ALA A 164 9.58 -0.45 -20.15
N LEU A 165 9.94 -1.00 -18.96
CA LEU A 165 8.99 -1.68 -18.08
C LEU A 165 7.90 -0.71 -17.60
N GLY A 166 8.28 0.50 -17.18
CA GLY A 166 7.31 1.51 -16.74
C GLY A 166 6.37 1.94 -17.86
N ARG A 167 6.87 2.09 -19.09
CA ARG A 167 6.00 2.36 -20.25
C ARG A 167 5.01 1.23 -20.47
N ALA A 168 5.46 -0.02 -20.41
CA ALA A 168 4.60 -1.20 -20.56
C ALA A 168 3.54 -1.27 -19.44
N ILE A 169 3.91 -0.98 -18.19
CA ILE A 169 2.99 -0.93 -17.05
C ILE A 169 1.91 0.12 -17.28
N ARG A 170 2.27 1.34 -17.66
CA ARG A 170 1.30 2.42 -17.91
C ARG A 170 0.39 2.12 -19.11
N ALA A 171 0.93 1.56 -20.18
CA ALA A 171 0.14 1.15 -21.33
C ALA A 171 -0.91 0.09 -20.96
N ALA A 172 -0.49 -0.97 -20.24
CA ALA A 172 -1.38 -2.02 -19.77
C ALA A 172 -2.42 -1.53 -18.74
N ALA A 173 -2.09 -0.54 -17.93
CA ALA A 173 -3.01 0.07 -16.96
C ALA A 173 -4.09 0.93 -17.64
N SER A 174 -3.74 1.63 -18.73
CA SER A 174 -4.65 2.51 -19.49
C SER A 174 -5.62 1.68 -20.35
N ASP A 175 -5.10 0.85 -21.22
CA ASP A 175 -5.87 -0.01 -22.12
C ASP A 175 -5.11 -1.34 -22.33
N PRO A 176 -5.51 -2.42 -21.63
CA PRO A 176 -4.86 -3.71 -21.73
C PRO A 176 -4.97 -4.34 -23.12
N GLU A 177 -6.06 -4.10 -23.85
CA GLU A 177 -6.29 -4.69 -25.18
C GLU A 177 -5.43 -3.99 -26.22
N ALA A 178 -5.43 -2.65 -26.25
CA ALA A 178 -4.56 -1.88 -27.13
C ALA A 178 -3.07 -2.15 -26.85
N ALA A 179 -2.68 -2.25 -25.59
CA ALA A 179 -1.31 -2.58 -25.20
C ALA A 179 -0.88 -3.97 -25.72
N ALA A 180 -1.76 -4.96 -25.66
CA ALA A 180 -1.49 -6.30 -26.20
C ALA A 180 -1.30 -6.30 -27.72
N LEU A 181 -2.10 -5.50 -28.45
CA LEU A 181 -1.93 -5.31 -29.90
C LEU A 181 -0.59 -4.66 -30.26
N CYS A 182 -0.06 -3.81 -29.36
CA CYS A 182 1.28 -3.20 -29.49
C CYS A 182 2.41 -4.12 -28.99
N GLY A 183 2.14 -5.41 -28.72
CA GLY A 183 3.15 -6.39 -28.31
C GLY A 183 3.52 -6.35 -26.82
N VAL A 184 2.76 -5.67 -25.96
CA VAL A 184 3.00 -5.67 -24.52
C VAL A 184 2.51 -6.99 -23.91
N ASP A 185 3.41 -7.76 -23.30
CA ASP A 185 3.07 -8.97 -22.56
C ASP A 185 2.50 -8.62 -21.17
N ALA A 186 1.17 -8.65 -21.05
CA ALA A 186 0.47 -8.39 -19.80
C ALA A 186 0.93 -9.30 -18.66
N ARG A 187 1.34 -10.55 -18.93
CA ARG A 187 1.82 -11.47 -17.90
C ARG A 187 3.14 -11.01 -17.30
N ARG A 188 4.05 -10.44 -18.12
CA ARG A 188 5.32 -9.85 -17.63
C ARG A 188 5.06 -8.59 -16.82
N VAL A 189 4.17 -7.73 -17.30
CA VAL A 189 3.77 -6.50 -16.60
C VAL A 189 3.18 -6.81 -15.22
N HIS A 190 2.21 -7.72 -15.16
CA HIS A 190 1.57 -8.10 -13.90
C HIS A 190 2.56 -8.75 -12.92
N ARG A 191 3.48 -9.60 -13.40
CA ARG A 191 4.53 -10.19 -12.53
C ARG A 191 5.45 -9.13 -11.95
N ALA A 192 5.88 -8.17 -12.75
CA ALA A 192 6.73 -7.09 -12.28
C ALA A 192 6.00 -6.18 -11.27
N ALA A 193 4.73 -5.83 -11.56
CA ALA A 193 3.92 -5.04 -10.64
C ALA A 193 3.71 -5.76 -9.30
N ALA A 194 3.41 -7.06 -9.32
CA ALA A 194 3.25 -7.86 -8.10
C ALA A 194 4.56 -8.00 -7.33
N ALA A 195 5.69 -8.20 -8.01
CA ALA A 195 7.02 -8.25 -7.37
C ALA A 195 7.33 -6.96 -6.60
N ILE A 196 7.15 -5.81 -7.26
CA ILE A 196 7.40 -4.50 -6.65
C ILE A 196 6.43 -4.27 -5.49
N ALA A 197 5.13 -4.54 -5.68
CA ALA A 197 4.12 -4.31 -4.65
C ALA A 197 4.36 -5.14 -3.38
N VAL A 198 4.73 -6.42 -3.53
CA VAL A 198 4.98 -7.30 -2.39
C VAL A 198 6.33 -6.97 -1.73
N ALA A 199 7.35 -6.54 -2.49
CA ALA A 199 8.59 -6.02 -1.91
C ALA A 199 8.35 -4.74 -1.10
N LEU A 200 7.50 -3.82 -1.60
CA LEU A 200 7.11 -2.61 -0.86
C LEU A 200 6.32 -2.94 0.43
N ALA A 201 5.42 -3.93 0.37
CA ALA A 201 4.76 -4.42 1.57
C ALA A 201 5.77 -4.96 2.59
N GLY A 202 6.74 -5.78 2.15
CA GLY A 202 7.79 -6.28 3.02
C GLY A 202 8.67 -5.18 3.61
N LEU A 203 9.00 -4.15 2.83
CA LEU A 203 9.72 -2.97 3.30
C LEU A 203 8.95 -2.22 4.39
N ALA A 204 7.64 -2.00 4.17
CA ALA A 204 6.78 -1.36 5.16
C ALA A 204 6.69 -2.20 6.44
N GLY A 205 6.51 -3.52 6.33
CA GLY A 205 6.48 -4.41 7.48
C GLY A 205 7.77 -4.40 8.29
N ALA A 206 8.93 -4.41 7.62
CA ALA A 206 10.23 -4.29 8.27
C ALA A 206 10.40 -2.93 8.97
N ALA A 207 10.01 -1.84 8.31
CA ALA A 207 10.03 -0.51 8.92
C ALA A 207 9.13 -0.43 10.17
N LEU A 208 7.98 -1.10 10.15
CA LEU A 208 7.10 -1.21 11.32
C LEU A 208 7.79 -1.98 12.45
N ALA A 209 8.37 -3.16 12.16
CA ALA A 209 9.05 -3.98 13.17
C ALA A 209 10.27 -3.29 13.80
N MET A 210 10.89 -2.34 13.10
CA MET A 210 11.97 -1.50 13.64
C MET A 210 11.45 -0.43 14.61
N GLN A 211 10.21 0.04 14.46
CA GLN A 211 9.65 1.16 15.23
C GLN A 211 8.61 0.73 16.27
N ALA A 212 7.97 -0.40 16.05
CA ALA A 212 6.89 -0.91 16.89
C ALA A 212 6.91 -2.43 16.96
N THR A 213 6.00 -2.99 17.74
CA THR A 213 5.76 -4.43 17.78
C THR A 213 4.86 -4.86 16.63
N VAL A 214 5.11 -6.06 16.11
CA VAL A 214 4.30 -6.72 15.09
C VAL A 214 3.77 -8.05 15.60
N GLU A 215 2.55 -8.37 15.23
CA GLU A 215 1.85 -9.60 15.61
C GLU A 215 1.44 -10.38 14.36
N PRO A 216 1.36 -11.72 14.39
CA PRO A 216 0.96 -12.52 13.24
C PRO A 216 -0.39 -12.14 12.63
N TYR A 217 -1.34 -11.67 13.45
CA TYR A 217 -2.68 -11.26 13.04
C TYR A 217 -2.83 -9.74 12.78
N GLY A 218 -1.74 -8.97 12.77
CA GLY A 218 -1.76 -7.52 12.56
C GLY A 218 -2.07 -7.07 11.12
N GLY A 219 -2.04 -7.99 10.15
CA GLY A 219 -2.20 -7.69 8.73
C GLY A 219 -3.47 -6.94 8.34
N PRO A 220 -4.67 -7.32 8.82
CA PRO A 220 -5.92 -6.62 8.48
C PRO A 220 -5.92 -5.14 8.85
N THR A 221 -5.34 -4.78 10.00
CA THR A 221 -5.21 -3.37 10.41
C THR A 221 -4.34 -2.59 9.45
N LEU A 222 -3.20 -3.16 9.04
CA LEU A 222 -2.30 -2.55 8.04
C LEU A 222 -2.98 -2.40 6.68
N LEU A 223 -3.78 -3.37 6.27
CA LEU A 223 -4.54 -3.29 5.02
C LEU A 223 -5.51 -2.12 5.02
N ILE A 224 -6.25 -1.91 6.12
CA ILE A 224 -7.19 -0.79 6.25
C ILE A 224 -6.45 0.54 6.13
N GLN A 225 -5.33 0.72 6.84
CA GLN A 225 -4.50 1.93 6.78
C GLN A 225 -3.93 2.18 5.37
N ALA A 226 -3.45 1.12 4.70
CA ALA A 226 -3.00 1.21 3.32
C ALA A 226 -4.12 1.65 2.37
N PHE A 227 -5.31 1.08 2.54
CA PHE A 227 -6.48 1.40 1.73
C PHE A 227 -6.94 2.83 1.94
N GLU A 228 -7.00 3.29 3.19
CA GLU A 228 -7.32 4.69 3.54
C GLU A 228 -6.34 5.65 2.87
N ALA A 229 -5.03 5.41 3.01
CA ALA A 229 -4.01 6.26 2.39
C ALA A 229 -4.12 6.29 0.86
N VAL A 230 -4.38 5.14 0.20
CA VAL A 230 -4.60 5.07 -1.25
C VAL A 230 -5.85 5.84 -1.67
N VAL A 231 -6.95 5.69 -0.94
CA VAL A 231 -8.20 6.38 -1.27
C VAL A 231 -8.08 7.88 -1.02
N ILE A 232 -7.48 8.31 0.09
CA ILE A 232 -7.25 9.73 0.37
C ILE A 232 -6.34 10.34 -0.71
N GLY A 233 -5.27 9.66 -1.06
CA GLY A 233 -4.28 10.15 -2.04
C GLY A 233 -4.73 10.06 -3.50
N GLY A 234 -5.62 9.13 -3.81
CA GLY A 234 -6.07 8.82 -5.16
C GLY A 234 -5.39 7.59 -5.75
N ILE A 235 -6.22 6.66 -6.15
CA ILE A 235 -5.82 5.35 -6.67
C ILE A 235 -4.96 5.51 -7.92
N GLY A 236 -3.80 4.85 -7.95
CA GLY A 236 -2.87 4.85 -9.09
C GLY A 236 -1.91 6.06 -9.16
N SER A 237 -1.97 6.98 -8.20
CA SER A 237 -1.04 8.11 -8.10
C SER A 237 -0.03 7.89 -6.96
N LEU A 238 1.27 7.74 -7.28
CA LEU A 238 2.31 7.53 -6.27
C LEU A 238 2.48 8.74 -5.35
N TRP A 239 2.54 9.95 -5.92
CA TRP A 239 2.63 11.18 -5.13
C TRP A 239 1.33 11.46 -4.37
N GLY A 240 0.19 11.11 -4.97
CA GLY A 240 -1.08 11.12 -4.26
C GLY A 240 -1.05 10.18 -3.05
N THR A 241 -0.51 8.98 -3.20
CA THR A 241 -0.37 8.02 -2.11
C THR A 241 0.52 8.54 -0.97
N LEU A 242 1.62 9.26 -1.29
CA LEU A 242 2.45 9.92 -0.28
C LEU A 242 1.64 10.98 0.48
N LEU A 243 0.95 11.85 -0.25
CA LEU A 243 0.09 12.88 0.37
C LEU A 243 -1.04 12.25 1.20
N GLY A 244 -1.64 11.18 0.70
CA GLY A 244 -2.68 10.43 1.42
C GLY A 244 -2.18 9.83 2.72
N GLY A 245 -0.99 9.21 2.69
CA GLY A 245 -0.31 8.68 3.88
C GLY A 245 0.01 9.78 4.89
N VAL A 246 0.55 10.91 4.43
CA VAL A 246 0.86 12.06 5.29
C VAL A 246 -0.42 12.65 5.91
N LEU A 247 -1.47 12.84 5.14
CA LEU A 247 -2.74 13.34 5.65
C LEU A 247 -3.35 12.40 6.68
N LEU A 248 -3.28 11.09 6.42
CA LEU A 248 -3.75 10.06 7.35
C LEU A 248 -2.95 10.09 8.65
N GLY A 249 -1.61 10.08 8.57
CA GLY A 249 -0.73 10.11 9.73
C GLY A 249 -0.92 11.38 10.57
N VAL A 250 -1.04 12.55 9.93
CA VAL A 250 -1.31 13.81 10.63
C VAL A 250 -2.68 13.79 11.31
N ALA A 251 -3.74 13.31 10.65
CA ALA A 251 -5.05 13.21 11.26
C ALA A 251 -5.03 12.28 12.49
N GLN A 252 -4.38 11.13 12.39
CA GLN A 252 -4.25 10.18 13.48
C GLN A 252 -3.45 10.76 14.65
N SER A 253 -2.31 11.40 14.38
CA SER A 253 -1.49 12.03 15.45
C SER A 253 -2.22 13.17 16.14
N LEU A 254 -3.00 13.96 15.41
CA LEU A 254 -3.84 15.01 16.02
C LEU A 254 -5.00 14.40 16.82
N GLY A 255 -5.61 13.33 16.33
CA GLY A 255 -6.66 12.60 17.04
C GLY A 255 -6.18 12.02 18.38
N ALA A 256 -4.94 11.53 18.41
CA ALA A 256 -4.31 11.00 19.62
C ALA A 256 -4.15 12.02 20.75
N LEU A 257 -4.11 13.33 20.42
CA LEU A 257 -4.04 14.39 21.44
C LEU A 257 -5.30 14.47 22.31
N TRP A 258 -6.45 14.01 21.83
CA TRP A 258 -7.70 14.06 22.57
C TRP A 258 -7.93 12.80 23.40
N ALA A 259 -7.63 11.63 22.83
CA ALA A 259 -7.70 10.35 23.52
C ALA A 259 -6.92 9.29 22.70
N PRO A 260 -6.41 8.21 23.33
CA PRO A 260 -5.73 7.13 22.61
C PRO A 260 -6.58 6.53 21.47
N GLN A 261 -7.89 6.38 21.67
CA GLN A 261 -8.84 5.91 20.67
C GLN A 261 -9.05 6.93 19.52
N GLY A 262 -8.78 8.21 19.79
CA GLY A 262 -8.85 9.28 18.79
C GLY A 262 -7.87 9.10 17.65
N PHE A 263 -6.78 8.36 17.86
CA PHE A 263 -5.82 8.01 16.80
C PHE A 263 -6.51 7.31 15.64
N GLN A 264 -7.17 6.18 15.86
CA GLN A 264 -7.84 5.43 14.80
C GLN A 264 -9.09 6.17 14.29
N LEU A 265 -9.88 6.72 15.19
CA LEU A 265 -11.12 7.43 14.85
C LEU A 265 -10.86 8.59 13.89
N ALA A 266 -9.85 9.41 14.13
CA ALA A 266 -9.53 10.55 13.26
C ALA A 266 -9.12 10.10 11.85
N GLY A 267 -8.38 9.00 11.73
CA GLY A 267 -8.05 8.41 10.43
C GLY A 267 -9.29 7.98 9.64
N HIS A 268 -10.17 7.20 10.27
CA HIS A 268 -11.41 6.75 9.64
C HIS A 268 -12.36 7.90 9.29
N LEU A 269 -12.47 8.92 10.15
CA LEU A 269 -13.28 10.10 9.86
C LEU A 269 -12.73 10.90 8.67
N LEU A 270 -11.41 11.10 8.60
CA LEU A 270 -10.78 11.74 7.45
C LEU A 270 -11.06 10.96 6.16
N PHE A 271 -10.90 9.63 6.21
CA PHE A 271 -11.19 8.77 5.06
C PHE A 271 -12.64 8.92 4.59
N LEU A 272 -13.61 8.83 5.51
CA LEU A 272 -15.03 8.97 5.19
C LEU A 272 -15.37 10.37 4.65
N ALA A 273 -14.76 11.42 5.20
CA ALA A 273 -14.95 12.79 4.74
C ALA A 273 -14.42 12.97 3.29
N VAL A 274 -13.23 12.45 2.99
CA VAL A 274 -12.67 12.50 1.63
C VAL A 274 -13.51 11.69 0.65
N LEU A 275 -13.94 10.49 1.04
CA LEU A 275 -14.80 9.64 0.22
C LEU A 275 -16.13 10.33 -0.07
N GLY A 276 -16.78 10.88 0.96
CA GLY A 276 -18.04 11.63 0.82
C GLY A 276 -17.89 12.86 -0.10
N ALA A 277 -16.80 13.61 0.06
CA ALA A 277 -16.52 14.76 -0.80
C ALA A 277 -16.31 14.37 -2.28
N ARG A 278 -15.64 13.23 -2.53
CA ARG A 278 -15.46 12.69 -3.90
C ARG A 278 -16.78 12.26 -4.53
N LEU A 279 -17.61 11.54 -3.77
CA LEU A 279 -18.93 11.11 -4.23
C LEU A 279 -19.84 12.31 -4.53
N TRP A 280 -19.83 13.32 -3.66
CA TRP A 280 -20.63 14.53 -3.86
C TRP A 280 -20.20 15.32 -5.11
N ARG A 281 -18.89 15.47 -5.34
CA ARG A 281 -18.37 16.10 -6.58
C ARG A 281 -18.79 15.30 -7.81
N HIS A 282 -18.68 13.98 -7.77
CA HIS A 282 -19.10 13.12 -8.89
C HIS A 282 -20.59 13.26 -9.21
N HIS A 283 -21.42 13.28 -8.18
CA HIS A 283 -22.87 13.46 -8.33
C HIS A 283 -23.25 14.84 -8.90
N ARG A 284 -22.60 15.91 -8.45
CA ARG A 284 -22.79 17.26 -9.03
C ARG A 284 -22.42 17.33 -10.51
N HIS A 285 -21.35 16.67 -10.93
CA HIS A 285 -20.97 16.63 -12.34
C HIS A 285 -21.97 15.86 -13.22
N GLN A 286 -22.68 14.90 -12.67
CA GLN A 286 -23.75 14.19 -13.38
C GLN A 286 -25.02 15.01 -13.51
N LEU A 287 -25.38 15.79 -12.50
CA LEU A 287 -26.55 16.69 -12.51
C LEU A 287 -26.33 17.94 -13.38
N GLY A 288 -25.09 18.38 -13.57
CA GLY A 288 -24.74 19.55 -14.38
C GLY A 288 -24.56 19.29 -15.88
N ARG A 289 -24.68 18.03 -16.34
CA ARG A 289 -24.69 17.75 -17.79
C ARG A 289 -26.14 17.85 -18.28
N PRO A 290 -26.49 18.89 -19.10
CA PRO A 290 -27.79 18.89 -19.75
C PRO A 290 -27.85 17.62 -20.64
N ALA A 291 -28.88 16.83 -20.44
CA ALA A 291 -29.19 15.73 -21.35
C ALA A 291 -29.32 16.34 -22.76
N LEU A 292 -28.32 16.12 -23.61
CA LEU A 292 -28.42 16.50 -25.00
C LEU A 292 -29.62 15.75 -25.60
N PRO A 293 -30.72 16.43 -25.95
CA PRO A 293 -31.84 15.76 -26.59
C PRO A 293 -31.44 15.45 -28.03
N GLY A 294 -31.15 14.23 -28.35
CA GLY A 294 -30.87 13.92 -29.74
C GLY A 294 -30.50 12.48 -30.11
N TRP A 295 -30.02 11.67 -29.17
CA TRP A 295 -29.48 10.34 -29.58
C TRP A 295 -30.38 9.15 -29.26
N ARG A 296 -31.45 9.30 -28.50
CA ARG A 296 -32.42 8.22 -28.27
C ARG A 296 -33.43 8.02 -29.40
N GLY A 297 -33.60 9.00 -30.29
CA GLY A 297 -34.56 8.92 -31.42
C GLY A 297 -34.05 8.12 -32.63
N LEU A 298 -32.75 7.95 -32.78
CA LEU A 298 -32.15 7.31 -33.98
C LEU A 298 -32.04 5.77 -33.89
N ARG A 299 -32.02 5.23 -32.67
CA ARG A 299 -32.03 3.75 -32.51
C ARG A 299 -33.45 3.13 -32.55
N ALA A 300 -34.47 3.88 -32.20
CA ALA A 300 -35.87 3.37 -32.26
C ALA A 300 -36.43 3.30 -33.68
N ARG A 301 -35.89 4.06 -34.66
CA ARG A 301 -36.35 4.02 -36.05
C ARG A 301 -35.74 2.89 -36.89
N LYS A 302 -34.62 2.27 -36.47
CA LYS A 302 -33.99 1.15 -37.21
C LYS A 302 -34.51 -0.23 -36.82
N VAL A 303 -35.32 -0.36 -35.77
CA VAL A 303 -35.94 -1.64 -35.36
C VAL A 303 -37.39 -1.77 -35.84
N ALA A 304 -38.00 -0.70 -36.33
CA ALA A 304 -39.36 -0.70 -36.86
C ALA A 304 -39.46 -0.83 -38.37
N SER A 305 -38.35 -1.06 -39.09
CA SER A 305 -38.28 -1.23 -40.56
C SER A 305 -37.45 -2.43 -40.98
N ALA A 306 -37.37 -3.48 -40.16
CA ALA A 306 -36.84 -4.79 -40.53
C ALA A 306 -37.84 -5.87 -40.19
#